data_f885834e4876dc89b062c065f7740865
#
_entry.id   f885834e4876dc89b062c065f7740865
#
_cell.length_a   1.000
_cell.length_b   1.000
_cell.length_c   1.000
_cell.angle_alpha   90.00
_cell.angle_beta   90.00
_cell.angle_gamma   90.00
#
_symmetry.space_group_name_H-M   'P 1'
#
loop_
_entity.id
_entity.type
_entity.pdbx_description
1 polymer ?
#
loop_
_entity_poly.entity_id
_entity_poly.type
_entity_poly.pdbx_seq_one_letter_code
_entity_poly.pdbx_strand_id
1 'polypeptide(L)'
;FMGFFLSSCEKNDTLNDKVFIGEMAPQIYWEINSSTVNAGSDVPFFVQYYTSAEEPIDHLEVWYSVEEEESKTVSCPWTQTFTFQLTSTTSDDKRISQKISEYPHSESYWNDSLHAYSFNATFPTSTTLSSISWIKPVTFDSSKMINYFGEGFMQHFKDSLYTKMKALDFQKMYSGLNLVENFKVYLDSTFNENSGSYDYHFPKDSQGNEVIPAEIRDIYQTIPFADLIYNASNNNYDVEFSRNYQLNALIKAVDRKGTAGLSTKSIIMLN
;
A
#
# COMPACT_ATOMS: atom_id res chain seq x y z
N PHE A 1 52.32 -16.98 -39.55
CA PHE A 1 52.12 -15.55 -39.32
C PHE A 1 50.62 -15.29 -39.27
N MET A 2 50.15 -15.10 -38.09
CA MET A 2 48.70 -14.89 -37.81
C MET A 2 48.54 -13.40 -37.52
N GLY A 3 47.99 -12.67 -38.47
CA GLY A 3 47.69 -11.26 -38.32
C GLY A 3 46.36 -11.07 -37.59
N PHE A 4 46.42 -10.58 -36.37
CA PHE A 4 45.24 -10.11 -35.65
C PHE A 4 44.80 -8.75 -36.23
N PHE A 5 43.67 -8.74 -36.88
CA PHE A 5 42.98 -7.50 -37.22
C PHE A 5 42.26 -6.97 -36.01
N LEU A 6 42.83 -5.94 -35.36
CA LEU A 6 42.13 -5.08 -34.42
C LEU A 6 41.33 -4.06 -35.22
N SER A 7 40.19 -4.42 -35.70
CA SER A 7 39.22 -3.46 -36.25
C SER A 7 37.93 -3.54 -35.45
N SER A 8 37.92 -2.92 -34.29
CA SER A 8 36.70 -2.93 -33.50
C SER A 8 36.40 -1.64 -32.73
N CYS A 9 37.24 -0.62 -32.79
CA CYS A 9 36.97 0.59 -32.01
C CYS A 9 36.26 1.73 -32.74
N GLU A 10 36.18 1.67 -34.07
CA GLU A 10 35.52 2.76 -34.80
C GLU A 10 34.02 2.58 -35.05
N LYS A 11 33.49 1.39 -34.84
CA LYS A 11 32.07 1.10 -35.11
C LYS A 11 31.11 1.41 -33.95
N ASN A 12 31.62 1.76 -32.80
CA ASN A 12 30.80 2.08 -31.62
C ASN A 12 30.99 3.50 -31.10
N ASP A 13 31.52 4.40 -31.89
CA ASP A 13 31.49 5.82 -31.54
C ASP A 13 30.13 6.41 -31.93
N THR A 14 29.16 6.07 -31.08
CA THR A 14 27.79 6.56 -31.20
C THR A 14 27.68 8.07 -31.01
N LEU A 15 28.73 8.73 -30.56
CA LEU A 15 28.78 10.19 -30.44
C LEU A 15 29.03 10.89 -31.79
N ASN A 16 29.62 10.19 -32.76
CA ASN A 16 29.84 10.70 -34.07
C ASN A 16 28.83 10.22 -35.13
N ASP A 17 28.04 9.24 -34.78
CA ASP A 17 26.97 8.76 -35.65
C ASP A 17 25.81 9.78 -35.60
N LYS A 18 25.52 10.42 -36.71
CA LYS A 18 24.38 11.30 -36.90
C LYS A 18 23.01 10.66 -36.60
N VAL A 19 23.02 9.37 -36.21
CA VAL A 19 21.85 8.61 -35.77
C VAL A 19 21.39 9.05 -34.37
N PHE A 20 22.22 9.74 -33.59
CA PHE A 20 21.87 10.26 -32.26
C PHE A 20 21.33 11.68 -32.23
N ILE A 21 20.94 12.23 -33.34
CA ILE A 21 20.08 13.40 -33.34
C ILE A 21 18.61 12.92 -33.24
N GLY A 22 18.33 12.08 -32.26
CA GLY A 22 16.99 11.96 -31.72
C GLY A 22 16.71 13.24 -30.92
N GLU A 23 15.49 13.70 -30.94
CA GLU A 23 15.05 14.81 -30.09
C GLU A 23 15.42 14.49 -28.65
N MET A 24 16.33 15.28 -28.07
CA MET A 24 16.69 15.08 -26.65
C MET A 24 15.56 15.65 -25.79
N ALA A 25 14.95 14.79 -25.01
CA ALA A 25 13.91 15.21 -24.08
C ALA A 25 14.48 16.19 -23.03
N PRO A 26 13.71 17.18 -22.60
CA PRO A 26 14.10 18.05 -21.50
C PRO A 26 14.50 17.27 -20.25
N GLN A 27 15.52 17.72 -19.56
CA GLN A 27 15.96 17.15 -18.29
C GLN A 27 15.27 17.88 -17.14
N ILE A 28 14.89 17.14 -16.11
CA ILE A 28 14.21 17.68 -14.93
C ILE A 28 14.83 17.11 -13.68
N TYR A 29 14.98 17.98 -12.69
CA TYR A 29 15.21 17.65 -11.31
C TYR A 29 14.21 18.41 -10.45
N TRP A 30 13.61 17.78 -9.46
CA TRP A 30 12.73 18.45 -8.52
C TRP A 30 12.78 17.85 -7.11
N GLU A 31 12.48 18.68 -6.14
CA GLU A 31 12.44 18.34 -4.73
C GLU A 31 11.17 18.88 -4.09
N ILE A 32 10.66 18.16 -3.13
CA ILE A 32 9.62 18.60 -2.21
C ILE A 32 10.22 18.85 -0.83
N ASN A 33 9.76 19.88 -0.16
CA ASN A 33 10.29 20.26 1.16
C ASN A 33 9.87 19.31 2.27
N SER A 34 8.79 18.57 2.07
CA SER A 34 8.27 17.61 3.04
C SER A 34 7.63 16.43 2.34
N SER A 35 7.98 15.24 2.76
CA SER A 35 7.33 14.00 2.32
C SER A 35 6.00 13.73 3.03
N THR A 36 5.60 14.57 3.99
CA THR A 36 4.35 14.46 4.73
C THR A 36 3.68 15.83 4.73
N VAL A 37 2.44 15.88 4.30
CA VAL A 37 1.65 17.11 4.13
C VAL A 37 0.23 16.88 4.64
N ASN A 38 -0.37 17.90 5.24
CA ASN A 38 -1.79 17.84 5.62
C ASN A 38 -2.67 17.86 4.37
N ALA A 39 -3.67 17.00 4.35
CA ALA A 39 -4.64 16.97 3.27
C ALA A 39 -5.32 18.34 3.10
N GLY A 40 -5.48 18.78 1.86
CA GLY A 40 -6.01 20.10 1.53
C GLY A 40 -5.01 21.25 1.62
N SER A 41 -3.76 20.96 1.97
CA SER A 41 -2.69 21.96 1.94
C SER A 41 -1.95 21.92 0.61
N ASP A 42 -1.37 23.05 0.23
CA ASP A 42 -0.48 23.09 -0.92
C ASP A 42 0.86 22.39 -0.61
N VAL A 43 1.37 21.66 -1.59
CA VAL A 43 2.69 21.04 -1.51
C VAL A 43 3.71 21.93 -2.20
N PRO A 44 4.62 22.56 -1.45
CA PRO A 44 5.67 23.35 -2.06
C PRO A 44 6.74 22.45 -2.68
N PHE A 45 7.19 22.81 -3.86
CA PHE A 45 8.28 22.13 -4.53
C PHE A 45 9.23 23.12 -5.21
N PHE A 46 10.47 22.70 -5.34
CA PHE A 46 11.48 23.36 -6.16
C PHE A 46 11.75 22.51 -7.40
N VAL A 47 11.80 23.13 -8.56
CA VAL A 47 12.09 22.43 -9.81
C VAL A 47 13.23 23.12 -10.55
N GLN A 48 14.09 22.30 -11.14
CA GLN A 48 15.11 22.69 -12.10
C GLN A 48 14.86 21.93 -13.40
N TYR A 49 14.99 22.61 -14.52
CA TYR A 49 14.84 21.98 -15.81
C TYR A 49 15.72 22.63 -16.86
N TYR A 50 16.11 21.83 -17.84
CA TYR A 50 17.00 22.25 -18.90
C TYR A 50 16.73 21.46 -20.18
N THR A 51 16.97 22.06 -21.30
CA THR A 51 17.02 21.36 -22.58
C THR A 51 18.29 21.75 -23.33
N SER A 52 18.93 20.76 -23.94
CA SER A 52 20.00 20.98 -24.93
C SER A 52 19.48 20.87 -26.35
N ALA A 53 18.20 20.60 -26.54
CA ALA A 53 17.55 20.56 -27.83
C ALA A 53 17.39 21.95 -28.39
N GLU A 54 17.31 22.07 -29.72
CA GLU A 54 17.02 23.34 -30.40
C GLU A 54 15.61 23.85 -30.08
N GLU A 55 14.72 22.92 -29.72
CA GLU A 55 13.34 23.24 -29.43
C GLU A 55 13.18 23.73 -27.97
N PRO A 56 12.63 24.93 -27.78
CA PRO A 56 12.45 25.50 -26.44
C PRO A 56 11.36 24.76 -25.65
N ILE A 57 11.53 24.78 -24.34
CA ILE A 57 10.51 24.26 -23.42
C ILE A 57 9.29 25.17 -23.47
N ASP A 58 8.11 24.56 -23.50
CA ASP A 58 6.82 25.25 -23.52
C ASP A 58 6.22 25.36 -22.11
N HIS A 59 6.13 24.26 -21.41
CA HIS A 59 5.55 24.23 -20.06
C HIS A 59 6.02 23.02 -19.25
N LEU A 60 5.71 23.07 -17.95
CA LEU A 60 5.84 21.92 -17.06
C LEU A 60 4.47 21.45 -16.61
N GLU A 61 4.29 20.15 -16.53
CA GLU A 61 3.09 19.51 -16.02
C GLU A 61 3.40 18.76 -14.73
N VAL A 62 2.55 18.94 -13.73
CA VAL A 62 2.57 18.13 -12.49
C VAL A 62 1.48 17.09 -12.56
N TRP A 63 1.87 15.85 -12.41
CA TRP A 63 0.99 14.69 -12.49
C TRP A 63 1.02 13.91 -11.18
N TYR A 64 -0.09 13.29 -10.81
CA TYR A 64 -0.15 12.41 -9.65
C TYR A 64 -1.01 11.18 -9.88
N SER A 65 -0.72 10.15 -9.10
CA SER A 65 -1.63 9.06 -8.80
C SER A 65 -1.82 8.96 -7.29
N VAL A 66 -2.95 8.49 -6.86
CA VAL A 66 -3.30 8.32 -5.45
C VAL A 66 -3.32 6.83 -5.11
N GLU A 67 -2.62 6.47 -4.06
CA GLU A 67 -2.71 5.16 -3.45
C GLU A 67 -3.39 5.30 -2.10
N GLU A 68 -4.37 4.44 -1.86
CA GLU A 68 -5.05 4.33 -0.57
C GLU A 68 -4.54 3.07 0.12
N GLU A 69 -4.03 3.24 1.33
CA GLU A 69 -3.64 2.12 2.18
C GLU A 69 -4.59 2.04 3.36
N GLU A 70 -5.34 0.96 3.42
CA GLU A 70 -6.18 0.64 4.55
C GLU A 70 -5.52 -0.44 5.42
N SER A 71 -5.38 -0.16 6.70
CA SER A 71 -4.97 -1.14 7.70
C SER A 71 -6.13 -1.40 8.65
N LYS A 72 -6.41 -2.67 8.85
CA LYS A 72 -7.51 -3.14 9.68
C LYS A 72 -6.96 -4.17 10.66
N THR A 73 -7.05 -3.87 11.94
CA THR A 73 -6.64 -4.77 13.00
C THR A 73 -7.85 -5.08 13.86
N VAL A 74 -8.11 -6.37 14.05
CA VAL A 74 -9.15 -6.81 14.95
C VAL A 74 -8.53 -7.73 16.00
N SER A 75 -8.67 -7.35 17.26
CA SER A 75 -8.27 -8.19 18.38
C SER A 75 -9.42 -9.13 18.72
N CYS A 76 -9.21 -10.42 18.48
CA CYS A 76 -10.12 -11.44 18.92
C CYS A 76 -9.67 -11.94 20.29
N PRO A 77 -10.44 -11.68 21.36
CA PRO A 77 -10.02 -12.04 22.72
C PRO A 77 -9.95 -13.54 22.97
N TRP A 78 -10.57 -14.31 22.12
CA TRP A 78 -10.49 -15.77 22.19
C TRP A 78 -9.16 -16.31 21.71
N THR A 79 -8.53 -15.57 20.78
CA THR A 79 -7.39 -16.05 20.02
C THR A 79 -6.28 -14.99 19.97
N GLN A 80 -6.00 -14.52 18.80
CA GLN A 80 -4.89 -13.63 18.48
C GLN A 80 -5.40 -12.39 17.77
N THR A 81 -4.59 -11.36 17.83
CA THR A 81 -4.73 -10.20 16.95
C THR A 81 -4.17 -10.54 15.59
N PHE A 82 -4.86 -10.16 14.53
CA PHE A 82 -4.31 -10.19 13.19
C PHE A 82 -4.72 -8.96 12.37
N THR A 83 -3.88 -8.61 11.44
CA THR A 83 -4.01 -7.38 10.66
C THR A 83 -4.38 -7.70 9.23
N PHE A 84 -5.34 -6.95 8.71
CA PHE A 84 -5.57 -6.84 7.28
C PHE A 84 -4.93 -5.58 6.77
N GLN A 85 -4.25 -5.69 5.66
CA GLN A 85 -3.78 -4.54 4.89
C GLN A 85 -4.34 -4.66 3.49
N LEU A 86 -4.97 -3.62 3.04
CA LEU A 86 -5.47 -3.50 1.69
C LEU A 86 -4.93 -2.22 1.10
N THR A 87 -4.13 -2.35 0.06
CA THR A 87 -3.68 -1.21 -0.73
C THR A 87 -4.48 -1.15 -2.01
N SER A 88 -5.13 -0.04 -2.25
CA SER A 88 -5.84 0.22 -3.49
C SER A 88 -5.32 1.48 -4.16
N THR A 89 -5.19 1.44 -5.47
CA THR A 89 -4.85 2.63 -6.26
C THR A 89 -6.14 3.25 -6.76
N THR A 90 -6.38 4.49 -6.36
CA THR A 90 -7.58 5.24 -6.75
C THR A 90 -7.40 6.00 -8.07
N SER A 91 -6.27 5.87 -8.72
CA SER A 91 -6.07 6.35 -10.09
C SER A 91 -6.66 5.34 -11.07
N ASP A 92 -7.18 5.80 -12.19
CA ASP A 92 -7.80 5.00 -13.27
C ASP A 92 -6.86 3.93 -13.84
N ASP A 93 -6.50 2.96 -13.06
CA ASP A 93 -5.61 1.84 -13.43
C ASP A 93 -4.24 2.24 -14.02
N LYS A 94 -3.96 3.51 -14.11
CA LYS A 94 -2.76 4.05 -14.72
C LYS A 94 -1.81 4.59 -13.67
N ARG A 95 -0.54 4.33 -13.86
CA ARG A 95 0.53 4.78 -12.97
C ARG A 95 0.60 6.29 -12.83
N ILE A 96 0.17 7.01 -13.86
CA ILE A 96 0.08 8.46 -13.91
C ILE A 96 -1.27 8.78 -14.50
N SER A 97 -2.20 9.19 -13.69
CA SER A 97 -3.57 9.29 -14.14
C SER A 97 -4.03 10.70 -14.38
N GLN A 98 -3.53 11.67 -13.64
CA GLN A 98 -4.11 13.01 -13.67
C GLN A 98 -3.04 14.09 -13.66
N LYS A 99 -3.17 15.03 -14.60
CA LYS A 99 -2.49 16.31 -14.55
C LYS A 99 -3.25 17.23 -13.59
N ILE A 100 -2.54 17.68 -12.55
CA ILE A 100 -3.14 18.52 -11.50
C ILE A 100 -2.76 19.98 -11.62
N SER A 101 -1.62 20.27 -12.23
CA SER A 101 -1.15 21.63 -12.41
C SER A 101 -0.32 21.75 -13.69
N GLU A 102 -0.30 22.95 -14.24
CA GLU A 102 0.54 23.31 -15.36
C GLU A 102 1.21 24.65 -15.09
N TYR A 103 2.49 24.75 -15.39
CA TYR A 103 3.29 25.94 -15.19
C TYR A 103 3.93 26.32 -16.52
N PRO A 104 3.58 27.48 -17.11
CA PRO A 104 4.17 27.92 -18.35
C PRO A 104 5.66 28.23 -18.16
N HIS A 105 6.44 27.92 -19.16
CA HIS A 105 7.85 28.31 -19.19
C HIS A 105 8.02 29.83 -19.18
N SER A 106 9.06 30.33 -18.53
CA SER A 106 9.46 31.71 -18.54
C SER A 106 10.99 31.85 -18.58
N GLU A 107 11.50 32.70 -19.43
CA GLU A 107 12.92 33.03 -19.47
C GLU A 107 13.41 33.65 -18.16
N SER A 108 12.53 34.27 -17.37
CA SER A 108 12.87 34.80 -16.05
C SER A 108 13.25 33.73 -15.02
N TYR A 109 13.00 32.46 -15.30
CA TYR A 109 13.39 31.32 -14.44
C TYR A 109 14.85 30.92 -14.63
N TRP A 110 15.56 31.50 -15.63
CA TRP A 110 16.96 31.18 -15.81
C TRP A 110 17.80 31.53 -14.59
N ASN A 111 18.63 30.61 -14.16
CA ASN A 111 19.55 30.75 -13.05
C ASN A 111 20.98 30.51 -13.54
N ASP A 112 21.77 31.59 -13.61
CA ASP A 112 23.15 31.53 -14.10
C ASP A 112 24.04 30.61 -13.27
N SER A 113 23.81 30.52 -11.96
CA SER A 113 24.61 29.69 -11.06
C SER A 113 24.35 28.21 -11.26
N LEU A 114 23.14 27.85 -11.66
CA LEU A 114 22.70 26.48 -11.88
C LEU A 114 22.82 26.04 -13.34
N HIS A 115 23.01 27.01 -14.25
CA HIS A 115 22.93 26.80 -15.69
C HIS A 115 21.63 26.06 -16.12
N ALA A 116 20.54 26.40 -15.47
CA ALA A 116 19.22 25.77 -15.66
C ALA A 116 18.10 26.75 -15.31
N TYR A 117 16.92 26.51 -15.86
CA TYR A 117 15.71 27.18 -15.40
C TYR A 117 15.31 26.62 -14.05
N SER A 118 14.94 27.48 -13.12
CA SER A 118 14.51 27.05 -11.78
C SER A 118 13.45 27.97 -11.18
N PHE A 119 12.50 27.39 -10.48
CA PHE A 119 11.51 28.15 -9.72
C PHE A 119 10.93 27.32 -8.57
N ASN A 120 10.29 28.02 -7.64
CA ASN A 120 9.48 27.41 -6.60
C ASN A 120 8.02 27.53 -6.98
N ALA A 121 7.27 26.45 -6.75
CA ALA A 121 5.84 26.43 -6.97
C ALA A 121 5.16 25.51 -5.93
N THR A 122 3.85 25.43 -6.03
CA THR A 122 3.03 24.56 -5.20
C THR A 122 2.03 23.82 -6.06
N PHE A 123 1.62 22.64 -5.60
CA PHE A 123 0.44 21.99 -6.14
C PHE A 123 -0.55 21.68 -5.01
N PRO A 124 -1.85 21.72 -5.28
CA PRO A 124 -2.87 21.51 -4.27
C PRO A 124 -3.05 20.02 -3.94
N THR A 125 -3.45 19.74 -2.71
CA THR A 125 -3.99 18.44 -2.32
C THR A 125 -5.47 18.56 -1.96
N SER A 126 -6.21 17.46 -1.98
CA SER A 126 -7.62 17.45 -1.63
C SER A 126 -7.81 17.15 -0.14
N THR A 127 -8.70 17.89 0.51
CA THR A 127 -9.14 17.60 1.89
C THR A 127 -9.85 16.26 2.02
N THR A 128 -10.34 15.70 0.92
CA THR A 128 -10.98 14.38 0.92
C THR A 128 -10.00 13.23 1.09
N LEU A 129 -8.70 13.51 0.95
CA LEU A 129 -7.61 12.55 1.09
C LEU A 129 -6.97 12.57 2.49
N SER A 130 -7.67 13.10 3.48
CA SER A 130 -7.16 13.11 4.85
C SER A 130 -7.10 11.72 5.46
N SER A 131 -6.03 11.45 6.17
CA SER A 131 -5.87 10.22 6.93
C SER A 131 -6.95 10.09 7.99
N ILE A 132 -7.41 8.88 8.18
CA ILE A 132 -8.41 8.55 9.19
C ILE A 132 -7.85 7.41 10.03
N SER A 133 -7.89 7.58 11.34
CA SER A 133 -7.64 6.47 12.26
C SER A 133 -8.63 6.49 13.40
N TRP A 134 -9.05 5.33 13.82
CA TRP A 134 -9.88 5.18 15.00
C TRP A 134 -9.71 3.79 15.63
N ILE A 135 -9.88 3.75 16.92
CA ILE A 135 -9.96 2.53 17.70
C ILE A 135 -11.37 2.48 18.29
N LYS A 136 -12.05 1.38 18.08
CA LYS A 136 -13.40 1.23 18.59
C LYS A 136 -13.49 0.10 19.60
N PRO A 137 -13.56 0.42 20.88
CA PRO A 137 -13.89 -0.57 21.89
C PRO A 137 -15.39 -0.87 21.87
N VAL A 138 -15.73 -2.11 22.02
CA VAL A 138 -16.93 -2.59 22.73
C VAL A 138 -18.25 -2.69 22.00
N THR A 139 -18.69 -1.79 21.17
CA THR A 139 -19.99 -1.94 20.50
C THR A 139 -19.84 -2.21 19.02
N PHE A 140 -20.09 -3.45 18.66
CA PHE A 140 -20.21 -3.80 17.27
C PHE A 140 -21.40 -3.08 16.63
N ASP A 141 -21.12 -2.35 15.57
CA ASP A 141 -22.12 -1.70 14.73
C ASP A 141 -21.87 -2.15 13.28
N SER A 142 -22.70 -3.08 12.82
CA SER A 142 -22.56 -3.68 11.49
C SER A 142 -22.64 -2.65 10.37
N SER A 143 -23.49 -1.64 10.50
CA SER A 143 -23.64 -0.61 9.47
C SER A 143 -22.37 0.23 9.34
N LYS A 144 -21.76 0.58 10.46
CA LYS A 144 -20.47 1.29 10.44
C LYS A 144 -19.35 0.42 9.89
N MET A 145 -19.31 -0.85 10.26
CA MET A 145 -18.32 -1.80 9.71
C MET A 145 -18.43 -1.91 8.20
N ILE A 146 -19.64 -2.08 7.67
CA ILE A 146 -19.87 -2.14 6.23
C ILE A 146 -19.46 -0.83 5.54
N ASN A 147 -19.80 0.32 6.13
CA ASN A 147 -19.43 1.62 5.57
C ASN A 147 -17.89 1.83 5.49
N TYR A 148 -17.16 1.37 6.51
CA TYR A 148 -15.70 1.54 6.53
C TYR A 148 -14.94 0.45 5.77
N PHE A 149 -15.44 -0.78 5.77
CA PHE A 149 -14.68 -1.92 5.30
C PHE A 149 -15.23 -2.57 4.02
N GLY A 150 -16.42 -2.18 3.59
CA GLY A 150 -17.13 -2.80 2.48
C GLY A 150 -17.88 -4.08 2.90
N GLU A 151 -18.82 -4.50 2.07
CA GLU A 151 -19.71 -5.63 2.38
C GLU A 151 -19.01 -6.97 2.57
N GLY A 152 -17.92 -7.22 1.87
CA GLY A 152 -17.17 -8.49 1.96
C GLY A 152 -16.24 -8.60 3.17
N PHE A 153 -16.03 -7.53 3.92
CA PHE A 153 -15.02 -7.50 4.98
C PHE A 153 -15.28 -8.53 6.08
N MET A 154 -16.51 -8.62 6.58
CA MET A 154 -16.83 -9.51 7.70
C MET A 154 -16.58 -10.98 7.35
N GLN A 155 -16.91 -11.40 6.14
CA GLN A 155 -16.64 -12.75 5.68
C GLN A 155 -15.14 -12.97 5.48
N HIS A 156 -14.46 -12.04 4.86
CA HIS A 156 -13.01 -12.14 4.68
C HIS A 156 -12.25 -12.20 6.01
N PHE A 157 -12.68 -11.40 7.00
CA PHE A 157 -12.13 -11.48 8.35
C PHE A 157 -12.37 -12.86 8.97
N LYS A 158 -13.62 -13.35 8.88
CA LYS A 158 -14.02 -14.65 9.42
C LYS A 158 -13.18 -15.78 8.82
N ASP A 159 -13.00 -15.79 7.52
CA ASP A 159 -12.20 -16.80 6.82
C ASP A 159 -10.71 -16.71 7.21
N SER A 160 -10.17 -15.51 7.33
CA SER A 160 -8.79 -15.30 7.74
C SER A 160 -8.55 -15.71 9.20
N LEU A 161 -9.48 -15.41 10.10
CA LEU A 161 -9.41 -15.86 11.48
C LEU A 161 -9.41 -17.38 11.55
N TYR A 162 -10.33 -18.02 10.84
CA TYR A 162 -10.43 -19.47 10.77
C TYR A 162 -9.10 -20.13 10.38
N THR A 163 -8.41 -19.60 9.40
CA THR A 163 -7.12 -20.16 8.93
C THR A 163 -5.95 -19.92 9.90
N LYS A 164 -6.08 -18.95 10.81
CA LYS A 164 -5.01 -18.59 11.76
C LYS A 164 -5.19 -19.22 13.12
N MET A 165 -6.39 -19.63 13.48
CA MET A 165 -6.68 -20.26 14.77
C MET A 165 -6.13 -21.68 14.85
N LYS A 166 -5.58 -22.00 16.03
CA LYS A 166 -5.16 -23.34 16.41
C LYS A 166 -6.25 -24.02 17.21
N ALA A 167 -6.12 -25.33 17.44
CA ALA A 167 -7.07 -26.14 18.20
C ALA A 167 -7.44 -25.52 19.55
N LEU A 168 -6.49 -25.01 20.31
CA LEU A 168 -6.74 -24.38 21.61
C LEU A 168 -7.46 -23.03 21.50
N ASP A 169 -7.27 -22.32 20.38
CA ASP A 169 -7.99 -21.07 20.14
C ASP A 169 -9.47 -21.34 19.88
N PHE A 170 -9.76 -22.35 19.06
CA PHE A 170 -11.14 -22.82 18.86
C PHE A 170 -11.76 -23.29 20.18
N GLN A 171 -11.04 -24.07 20.99
CA GLN A 171 -11.52 -24.51 22.30
C GLN A 171 -11.90 -23.33 23.19
N LYS A 172 -11.03 -22.33 23.30
CA LYS A 172 -11.28 -21.12 24.07
C LYS A 172 -12.53 -20.39 23.59
N MET A 173 -12.62 -20.16 22.29
CA MET A 173 -13.73 -19.44 21.68
C MET A 173 -15.06 -20.18 21.93
N TYR A 174 -15.10 -21.48 21.66
CA TYR A 174 -16.33 -22.27 21.79
C TYR A 174 -16.78 -22.43 23.24
N SER A 175 -15.83 -22.56 24.15
CA SER A 175 -16.14 -22.56 25.58
C SER A 175 -16.68 -21.20 26.05
N GLY A 176 -16.11 -20.12 25.59
CA GLY A 176 -16.54 -18.75 25.91
C GLY A 176 -17.93 -18.42 25.37
N LEU A 177 -18.28 -18.96 24.21
CA LEU A 177 -19.59 -18.78 23.58
C LEU A 177 -20.59 -19.87 23.97
N ASN A 178 -20.21 -20.85 24.82
CA ASN A 178 -21.02 -22.00 25.19
C ASN A 178 -21.57 -22.83 24.01
N LEU A 179 -20.77 -22.94 22.95
CA LEU A 179 -21.18 -23.63 21.71
C LEU A 179 -20.95 -25.13 21.74
N VAL A 180 -19.96 -25.57 22.51
CA VAL A 180 -19.59 -27.00 22.63
C VAL A 180 -19.28 -27.30 24.10
N GLU A 181 -20.02 -28.25 24.68
CA GLU A 181 -19.87 -28.62 26.08
C GLU A 181 -18.55 -29.33 26.37
N ASN A 182 -18.12 -30.24 25.50
CA ASN A 182 -16.88 -30.99 25.64
C ASN A 182 -16.03 -30.92 24.36
N PHE A 183 -15.28 -29.85 24.22
CA PHE A 183 -14.42 -29.64 23.04
C PHE A 183 -13.28 -30.64 22.91
N LYS A 184 -12.87 -31.25 24.03
CA LYS A 184 -11.73 -32.19 24.06
C LYS A 184 -11.93 -33.42 23.20
N VAL A 185 -13.18 -33.81 22.92
CA VAL A 185 -13.47 -34.97 22.05
C VAL A 185 -13.00 -34.81 20.62
N TYR A 186 -12.72 -33.58 20.22
CA TYR A 186 -12.23 -33.22 18.87
C TYR A 186 -10.70 -33.05 18.81
N LEU A 187 -10.01 -33.29 19.95
CA LEU A 187 -8.55 -33.04 20.01
C LEU A 187 -7.81 -34.36 20.22
N ASP A 188 -6.70 -34.45 19.53
CA ASP A 188 -5.61 -35.36 19.85
C ASP A 188 -4.61 -34.68 20.78
N SER A 189 -3.76 -35.46 21.42
CA SER A 189 -2.71 -34.94 22.27
C SER A 189 -1.40 -35.68 22.06
N THR A 190 -0.31 -34.92 22.10
CA THR A 190 1.06 -35.45 22.05
C THR A 190 1.78 -35.02 23.31
N PHE A 191 2.44 -35.96 23.96
CA PHE A 191 3.25 -35.64 25.14
C PHE A 191 4.52 -34.90 24.73
N ASN A 192 4.76 -33.74 25.33
CA ASN A 192 5.93 -32.91 25.09
C ASN A 192 6.92 -33.13 26.26
N GLU A 193 7.98 -33.85 25.99
CA GLU A 193 9.02 -34.18 26.99
C GLU A 193 9.74 -32.92 27.51
N ASN A 194 9.87 -31.87 26.72
CA ASN A 194 10.54 -30.66 27.14
C ASN A 194 9.75 -29.82 28.14
N SER A 195 8.42 -29.84 28.04
CA SER A 195 7.52 -29.11 28.95
C SER A 195 6.90 -29.99 30.03
N GLY A 196 7.02 -31.30 29.89
CA GLY A 196 6.37 -32.28 30.79
C GLY A 196 4.84 -32.25 30.73
N SER A 197 4.25 -31.75 29.62
CA SER A 197 2.83 -31.55 29.44
C SER A 197 2.34 -32.10 28.11
N TYR A 198 1.02 -32.21 27.96
CA TYR A 198 0.41 -32.58 26.68
C TYR A 198 0.11 -31.37 25.84
N ASP A 199 0.56 -31.42 24.59
CA ASP A 199 0.20 -30.46 23.54
C ASP A 199 -1.07 -30.99 22.84
N TYR A 200 -2.12 -30.19 22.81
CA TYR A 200 -3.38 -30.51 22.16
C TYR A 200 -3.45 -29.90 20.76
N HIS A 201 -3.89 -30.72 19.82
CA HIS A 201 -4.02 -30.35 18.42
C HIS A 201 -5.22 -31.03 17.77
N PHE A 202 -5.66 -30.61 16.62
CA PHE A 202 -6.63 -31.34 15.84
C PHE A 202 -6.05 -32.65 15.29
N PRO A 203 -6.89 -33.63 14.93
CA PRO A 203 -6.44 -34.85 14.26
C PRO A 203 -5.62 -34.49 13.00
N LYS A 204 -4.62 -35.33 12.71
CA LYS A 204 -3.74 -35.13 11.54
C LYS A 204 -4.15 -36.05 10.40
N ASP A 205 -4.02 -35.50 9.18
CA ASP A 205 -4.18 -36.28 7.96
C ASP A 205 -2.97 -37.23 7.71
N SER A 206 -3.03 -37.97 6.62
CA SER A 206 -1.98 -38.89 6.22
C SER A 206 -0.64 -38.17 5.88
N GLN A 207 -0.66 -36.87 5.70
CA GLN A 207 0.52 -36.04 5.43
C GLN A 207 1.05 -35.35 6.69
N GLY A 208 0.37 -35.51 7.83
CA GLY A 208 0.74 -34.93 9.12
C GLY A 208 0.21 -33.52 9.37
N ASN A 209 -0.64 -33.00 8.51
CA ASN A 209 -1.27 -31.69 8.70
C ASN A 209 -2.49 -31.80 9.61
N GLU A 210 -2.67 -30.84 10.51
CA GLU A 210 -3.88 -30.76 11.34
C GLU A 210 -5.11 -30.50 10.47
N VAL A 211 -6.17 -31.25 10.71
CA VAL A 211 -7.45 -31.13 10.01
C VAL A 211 -8.52 -30.74 11.00
N ILE A 212 -9.13 -29.59 10.78
CA ILE A 212 -10.25 -29.13 11.61
C ILE A 212 -11.45 -30.06 11.35
N PRO A 213 -12.01 -30.73 12.39
CA PRO A 213 -13.18 -31.56 12.24
C PRO A 213 -14.37 -30.84 11.62
N ALA A 214 -15.15 -31.56 10.81
CA ALA A 214 -16.28 -30.98 10.10
C ALA A 214 -17.29 -30.29 11.02
N GLU A 215 -17.58 -30.91 12.16
CA GLU A 215 -18.49 -30.37 13.18
C GLU A 215 -18.00 -29.00 13.71
N ILE A 216 -16.70 -28.90 13.99
CA ILE A 216 -16.08 -27.63 14.44
C ILE A 216 -16.17 -26.58 13.37
N ARG A 217 -15.87 -26.94 12.13
CA ARG A 217 -15.98 -26.03 10.99
C ARG A 217 -17.42 -25.53 10.80
N ASP A 218 -18.38 -26.44 10.85
CA ASP A 218 -19.79 -26.14 10.60
C ASP A 218 -20.34 -25.22 11.70
N ILE A 219 -20.00 -25.46 12.97
CA ILE A 219 -20.33 -24.55 14.07
C ILE A 219 -19.68 -23.17 13.85
N TYR A 220 -18.40 -23.13 13.44
CA TYR A 220 -17.71 -21.85 13.19
C TYR A 220 -18.45 -20.99 12.17
N GLN A 221 -18.96 -21.61 11.11
CA GLN A 221 -19.67 -20.87 10.05
C GLN A 221 -20.97 -20.23 10.56
N THR A 222 -21.58 -20.76 11.61
CA THR A 222 -22.81 -20.18 12.20
C THR A 222 -22.55 -19.04 13.16
N ILE A 223 -21.31 -18.85 13.64
CA ILE A 223 -20.99 -17.80 14.63
C ILE A 223 -21.16 -16.42 13.97
N PRO A 224 -22.00 -15.54 14.53
CA PRO A 224 -22.11 -14.16 14.05
C PRO A 224 -20.77 -13.43 14.17
N PHE A 225 -20.51 -12.53 13.25
CA PHE A 225 -19.27 -11.73 13.27
C PHE A 225 -19.09 -10.98 14.60
N ALA A 226 -20.17 -10.44 15.17
CA ALA A 226 -20.14 -9.74 16.43
C ALA A 226 -19.59 -10.61 17.58
N ASP A 227 -19.92 -11.89 17.58
CA ASP A 227 -19.48 -12.82 18.63
C ASP A 227 -18.01 -13.22 18.45
N LEU A 228 -17.48 -13.17 17.24
CA LEU A 228 -16.06 -13.42 16.97
C LEU A 228 -15.15 -12.32 17.51
N ILE A 229 -15.63 -11.10 17.56
CA ILE A 229 -14.87 -9.93 18.00
C ILE A 229 -15.27 -9.42 19.37
N TYR A 230 -16.22 -10.07 20.04
CA TYR A 230 -16.70 -9.69 21.37
C TYR A 230 -16.13 -10.60 22.45
N ASN A 231 -15.60 -9.98 23.52
CA ASN A 231 -15.20 -10.69 24.72
C ASN A 231 -16.17 -10.42 25.87
N ALA A 232 -17.03 -11.39 26.12
CA ALA A 232 -18.04 -11.29 27.18
C ALA A 232 -17.43 -11.13 28.58
N SER A 233 -16.20 -11.62 28.81
CA SER A 233 -15.58 -11.61 30.15
C SER A 233 -14.85 -10.30 30.46
N ASN A 234 -14.32 -9.61 29.47
CA ASN A 234 -13.48 -8.42 29.69
C ASN A 234 -13.97 -7.15 28.99
N ASN A 235 -14.89 -7.25 28.07
CA ASN A 235 -15.33 -6.16 27.18
C ASN A 235 -14.15 -5.42 26.48
N ASN A 236 -13.01 -6.06 26.38
CA ASN A 236 -11.75 -5.49 25.93
C ASN A 236 -11.35 -6.10 24.62
N TYR A 237 -12.08 -5.83 23.56
CA TYR A 237 -11.53 -5.99 22.23
C TYR A 237 -11.66 -4.68 21.48
N ASP A 238 -10.71 -4.47 20.62
CA ASP A 238 -10.65 -3.26 19.82
C ASP A 238 -10.65 -3.63 18.35
N VAL A 239 -11.40 -2.86 17.60
CA VAL A 239 -11.27 -2.80 16.16
C VAL A 239 -10.51 -1.53 15.84
N GLU A 240 -9.32 -1.68 15.29
CA GLU A 240 -8.52 -0.56 14.82
C GLU A 240 -8.68 -0.46 13.31
N PHE A 241 -8.87 0.75 12.85
CA PHE A 241 -8.91 1.09 11.45
C PHE A 241 -8.00 2.28 11.19
N SER A 242 -7.21 2.19 10.16
CA SER A 242 -6.53 3.35 9.61
C SER A 242 -6.64 3.35 8.09
N ARG A 243 -6.81 4.52 7.53
CA ARG A 243 -6.75 4.77 6.11
C ARG A 243 -5.82 5.93 5.88
N ASN A 244 -4.78 5.69 5.12
CA ASN A 244 -3.79 6.68 4.74
C ASN A 244 -3.78 6.83 3.23
N TYR A 245 -3.44 8.01 2.77
CA TYR A 245 -3.28 8.29 1.36
C TYR A 245 -1.86 8.66 1.04
N GLN A 246 -1.37 8.13 -0.06
CA GLN A 246 -0.07 8.43 -0.61
C GLN A 246 -0.23 8.98 -2.01
N LEU A 247 0.34 10.15 -2.25
CA LEU A 247 0.46 10.70 -3.59
C LEU A 247 1.79 10.28 -4.20
N ASN A 248 1.73 9.78 -5.42
CA ASN A 248 2.90 9.54 -6.24
C ASN A 248 2.93 10.62 -7.33
N ALA A 249 3.67 11.68 -7.08
CA ALA A 249 3.75 12.82 -7.97
C ALA A 249 4.99 12.77 -8.88
N LEU A 250 4.86 13.29 -10.08
CA LEU A 250 5.97 13.52 -10.98
C LEU A 250 5.77 14.82 -11.77
N ILE A 251 6.85 15.35 -12.29
CA ILE A 251 6.84 16.51 -13.19
C ILE A 251 7.31 16.07 -14.57
N LYS A 252 6.63 16.60 -15.59
CA LYS A 252 7.07 16.54 -17.00
C LYS A 252 7.46 17.93 -17.45
N ALA A 253 8.55 18.05 -18.17
CA ALA A 253 8.81 19.23 -18.98
C ALA A 253 8.49 18.90 -20.43
N VAL A 254 7.68 19.72 -21.07
CA VAL A 254 7.19 19.52 -22.42
C VAL A 254 7.76 20.64 -23.30
N ASP A 255 8.35 20.28 -24.41
CA ASP A 255 8.79 21.24 -25.44
C ASP A 255 7.63 21.64 -26.38
N ARG A 256 7.86 22.58 -27.26
CA ARG A 256 6.84 23.04 -28.21
C ARG A 256 6.41 22.02 -29.24
N LYS A 257 7.17 20.94 -29.43
CA LYS A 257 6.79 19.81 -30.28
C LYS A 257 6.02 18.73 -29.52
N GLY A 258 5.92 18.84 -28.19
CA GLY A 258 5.27 17.86 -27.34
C GLY A 258 6.19 16.75 -26.87
N THR A 259 7.52 16.86 -27.08
CA THR A 259 8.47 15.91 -26.50
C THR A 259 8.57 16.16 -25.01
N ALA A 260 8.45 15.12 -24.20
CA ALA A 260 8.40 15.26 -22.75
C ALA A 260 9.59 14.61 -22.06
N GLY A 261 10.25 15.36 -21.21
CA GLY A 261 11.14 14.84 -20.17
C GLY A 261 10.35 14.50 -18.91
N LEU A 262 10.71 13.40 -18.24
CA LEU A 262 10.06 12.95 -17.03
C LEU A 262 11.03 12.99 -15.87
N SER A 263 10.55 13.46 -14.73
CA SER A 263 11.30 13.40 -13.47
C SER A 263 11.14 12.05 -12.77
N THR A 264 11.95 11.85 -11.76
CA THR A 264 11.74 10.77 -10.81
C THR A 264 10.48 11.03 -9.99
N LYS A 265 9.71 9.98 -9.77
CA LYS A 265 8.51 10.00 -8.94
C LYS A 265 8.87 10.29 -7.49
N SER A 266 8.14 11.19 -6.86
CA SER A 266 8.21 11.47 -5.43
C SER A 266 6.95 11.02 -4.72
N ILE A 267 7.13 10.50 -3.52
CA ILE A 267 6.07 9.98 -2.65
C ILE A 267 5.75 11.04 -1.60
N ILE A 268 4.47 11.36 -1.44
CA ILE A 268 3.98 12.34 -0.47
C ILE A 268 2.88 11.66 0.34
N MET A 269 3.10 11.56 1.65
CA MET A 269 2.10 11.05 2.59
C MET A 269 1.13 12.17 2.98
N LEU A 270 -0.17 11.89 2.98
CA LEU A 270 -1.21 12.83 3.39
C LEU A 270 -1.76 12.46 4.77
N ASN A 271 -1.74 13.42 5.67
CA ASN A 271 -2.29 13.31 7.04
C ASN A 271 -3.65 13.99 7.15
#